data_fddfcc1e6086a7a511b991c4edd27bdf
#
_entry.id   fddfcc1e6086a7a511b991c4edd27bdf
#
_cell.length_a   1.000
_cell.length_b   1.000
_cell.length_c   1.000
_cell.angle_alpha   90.00
_cell.angle_beta   90.00
_cell.angle_gamma   90.00
#
_symmetry.space_group_name_H-M   'P 1'
#
loop_
_entity.id
_entity.type
_entity.pdbx_description
1 polymer ?
#
loop_
_entity_poly.entity_id
_entity_poly.type
_entity_poly.pdbx_seq_one_letter_code
_entity_poly.pdbx_strand_id
1 'polypeptide(L)'
;MRFDEYQDRFECVAMSRSNGVLECVLHTNGGSLVWGPGPHRELSEVFEAVASDEENRVVILTGAGESFCADRDDAMSQVRSSPQGWNRIYWEGKRLLESLLAIEVPVISAINGPVLHHAELPAISDIVLASDRAVFQDHAHFHSGVVPGDGVQVIWPMLLGPNRGRYFLLTGQVLTAAEAHQLGVVNEVLPDDRLMPRARELAAMIAQRPTLAVRYTRVVLNEQIKRALRDGVGYGLALEGLAILSAAQPDGGEQ
;
A
#
# COMPACT_ATOMS: atom_id res chain seq x y z
N MET A 1 6.97 8.44 19.75
CA MET A 1 5.63 9.06 19.69
C MET A 1 4.68 8.17 20.46
N ARG A 2 3.68 8.71 21.15
CA ARG A 2 2.68 7.92 21.88
C ARG A 2 1.38 7.92 21.10
N PHE A 3 0.52 6.92 21.29
CA PHE A 3 -0.73 6.76 20.53
C PHE A 3 -1.67 7.97 20.64
N ASP A 4 -1.79 8.54 21.83
CA ASP A 4 -2.59 9.73 22.11
C ASP A 4 -2.11 11.01 21.36
N GLU A 5 -0.88 11.01 20.85
CA GLU A 5 -0.31 12.14 20.09
C GLU A 5 -0.66 12.08 18.60
N TYR A 6 -1.08 10.91 18.07
CA TYR A 6 -1.32 10.77 16.65
C TYR A 6 -2.63 10.08 16.23
N GLN A 7 -3.37 9.44 17.13
CA GLN A 7 -4.57 8.66 16.81
C GLN A 7 -5.65 9.47 16.05
N ASP A 8 -5.79 10.75 16.34
CA ASP A 8 -6.80 11.64 15.75
C ASP A 8 -6.19 12.73 14.84
N ARG A 9 -4.91 12.55 14.44
CA ARG A 9 -4.17 13.56 13.68
C ARG A 9 -4.47 13.54 12.20
N PHE A 10 -4.91 12.41 11.65
CA PHE A 10 -4.99 12.12 10.22
C PHE A 10 -6.43 12.00 9.74
N GLU A 11 -6.67 12.47 8.50
CA GLU A 11 -8.03 12.49 7.92
C GLU A 11 -8.36 11.21 7.14
N CYS A 12 -7.33 10.49 6.65
CA CYS A 12 -7.53 9.30 5.81
C CYS A 12 -7.46 7.96 6.57
N VAL A 13 -7.33 7.98 7.90
CA VAL A 13 -7.24 6.77 8.72
C VAL A 13 -7.89 6.95 10.07
N ALA A 14 -8.77 6.02 10.44
CA ALA A 14 -9.27 5.88 11.80
C ALA A 14 -8.43 4.84 12.53
N MET A 15 -7.99 5.16 13.75
CA MET A 15 -7.10 4.29 14.51
C MET A 15 -7.71 3.88 15.85
N SER A 16 -7.46 2.64 16.24
CA SER A 16 -7.75 2.15 17.59
C SER A 16 -6.67 1.19 18.05
N ARG A 17 -6.36 1.19 19.36
CA ARG A 17 -5.32 0.30 19.90
C ARG A 17 -5.83 -0.46 21.12
N SER A 18 -5.61 -1.76 21.13
CA SER A 18 -5.90 -2.62 22.29
C SER A 18 -4.79 -3.65 22.48
N ASN A 19 -4.24 -3.75 23.68
CA ASN A 19 -3.20 -4.73 24.06
C ASN A 19 -1.98 -4.71 23.10
N GLY A 20 -1.58 -3.52 22.62
CA GLY A 20 -0.48 -3.34 21.68
C GLY A 20 -0.80 -3.69 20.22
N VAL A 21 -2.01 -4.12 19.91
CA VAL A 21 -2.49 -4.28 18.54
C VAL A 21 -3.12 -2.97 18.08
N LEU A 22 -2.52 -2.34 17.09
CA LEU A 22 -3.01 -1.12 16.45
C LEU A 22 -3.83 -1.49 15.22
N GLU A 23 -5.09 -1.08 15.16
CA GLU A 23 -5.92 -1.19 13.96
C GLU A 23 -5.94 0.17 13.25
N CYS A 24 -5.57 0.17 11.96
CA CYS A 24 -5.61 1.31 11.05
C CYS A 24 -6.66 1.03 9.97
N VAL A 25 -7.77 1.76 10.00
CA VAL A 25 -8.86 1.65 9.03
C VAL A 25 -8.75 2.82 8.05
N LEU A 26 -8.32 2.54 6.83
CA LEU A 26 -8.17 3.55 5.77
C LEU A 26 -9.55 3.98 5.26
N HIS A 27 -9.76 5.27 5.08
CA HIS A 27 -11.05 5.79 4.66
C HIS A 27 -10.97 7.17 3.98
N THR A 28 -12.04 7.51 3.27
CA THR A 28 -12.35 8.87 2.85
C THR A 28 -13.74 9.21 3.38
N ASN A 29 -13.82 10.17 4.31
CA ASN A 29 -15.07 10.57 4.96
C ASN A 29 -15.87 9.40 5.58
N GLY A 30 -15.17 8.41 6.14
CA GLY A 30 -15.78 7.23 6.77
C GLY A 30 -16.22 6.11 5.81
N GLY A 31 -16.15 6.32 4.51
CA GLY A 31 -16.37 5.32 3.46
C GLY A 31 -15.09 4.70 2.94
N SER A 32 -15.18 3.95 1.84
CA SER A 32 -14.00 3.36 1.18
C SER A 32 -12.95 4.43 0.85
N LEU A 33 -11.67 4.07 0.93
CA LEU A 33 -10.59 4.98 0.58
C LEU A 33 -10.65 5.35 -0.90
N VAL A 34 -10.69 6.64 -1.19
CA VAL A 34 -10.53 7.21 -2.53
C VAL A 34 -9.09 7.72 -2.66
N TRP A 35 -8.33 7.15 -3.59
CA TRP A 35 -6.94 7.54 -3.78
C TRP A 35 -6.82 8.93 -4.40
N GLY A 36 -6.12 9.82 -3.74
CA GLY A 36 -5.99 11.21 -4.17
C GLY A 36 -4.80 11.91 -3.50
N PRO A 37 -4.63 13.22 -3.75
CA PRO A 37 -3.49 13.98 -3.20
C PRO A 37 -3.43 14.00 -1.66
N GLY A 38 -4.58 13.88 -1.00
CA GLY A 38 -4.67 13.79 0.47
C GLY A 38 -4.03 12.49 0.99
N PRO A 39 -4.63 11.32 0.72
CA PRO A 39 -4.08 10.03 1.14
C PRO A 39 -2.64 9.79 0.65
N HIS A 40 -2.30 10.21 -0.58
CA HIS A 40 -0.95 10.06 -1.13
C HIS A 40 0.11 10.74 -0.26
N ARG A 41 -0.16 11.94 0.24
CA ARG A 41 0.73 12.66 1.16
C ARG A 41 0.66 12.09 2.58
N GLU A 42 -0.55 11.90 3.09
CA GLU A 42 -0.80 11.68 4.50
C GLU A 42 -0.40 10.27 4.97
N LEU A 43 -0.57 9.24 4.13
CA LEU A 43 -0.25 7.85 4.52
C LEU A 43 1.23 7.65 4.87
N SER A 44 2.16 8.38 4.24
CA SER A 44 3.56 8.33 4.66
C SER A 44 3.76 8.83 6.09
N GLU A 45 3.09 9.92 6.45
CA GLU A 45 3.15 10.50 7.80
C GLU A 45 2.44 9.58 8.83
N VAL A 46 1.35 8.91 8.43
CA VAL A 46 0.67 7.88 9.24
C VAL A 46 1.65 6.76 9.59
N PHE A 47 2.32 6.19 8.59
CA PHE A 47 3.24 5.07 8.80
C PHE A 47 4.48 5.49 9.59
N GLU A 48 4.99 6.73 9.42
CA GLU A 48 6.06 7.28 10.23
C GLU A 48 5.65 7.43 11.71
N ALA A 49 4.44 7.91 11.98
CA ALA A 49 3.91 8.02 13.33
C ALA A 49 3.76 6.64 13.98
N VAL A 50 3.18 5.67 13.25
CA VAL A 50 3.02 4.28 13.70
C VAL A 50 4.38 3.62 13.98
N ALA A 51 5.37 3.84 13.11
CA ALA A 51 6.72 3.29 13.27
C ALA A 51 7.45 3.87 14.50
N SER A 52 7.14 5.13 14.86
CA SER A 52 7.77 5.82 15.99
C SER A 52 7.17 5.44 17.36
N ASP A 53 6.08 4.69 17.39
CA ASP A 53 5.40 4.28 18.63
C ASP A 53 5.88 2.89 19.08
N GLU A 54 6.72 2.87 20.11
CA GLU A 54 7.31 1.63 20.64
C GLU A 54 6.30 0.72 21.36
N GLU A 55 5.12 1.22 21.71
CA GLU A 55 4.05 0.42 22.35
C GLU A 55 3.26 -0.41 21.34
N ASN A 56 3.37 -0.14 20.05
CA ASN A 56 2.82 -0.97 19.01
C ASN A 56 3.56 -2.33 18.97
N ARG A 57 2.80 -3.40 18.93
CA ARG A 57 3.30 -4.77 18.85
C ARG A 57 2.95 -5.46 17.55
N VAL A 58 1.79 -5.16 17.01
CA VAL A 58 1.30 -5.60 15.69
C VAL A 58 0.39 -4.51 15.14
N VAL A 59 0.44 -4.29 13.84
CA VAL A 59 -0.45 -3.38 13.13
C VAL A 59 -1.39 -4.20 12.25
N ILE A 60 -2.69 -3.88 12.28
CA ILE A 60 -3.67 -4.37 11.31
C ILE A 60 -4.02 -3.19 10.40
N LEU A 61 -3.90 -3.38 9.09
CA LEU A 61 -4.26 -2.40 8.07
C LEU A 61 -5.47 -2.92 7.29
N THR A 62 -6.55 -2.15 7.25
CA THR A 62 -7.78 -2.50 6.51
C THR A 62 -8.42 -1.27 5.90
N GLY A 63 -9.40 -1.44 5.02
CA GLY A 63 -10.22 -0.36 4.46
C GLY A 63 -11.57 -0.25 5.15
N ALA A 64 -12.18 0.94 5.12
CA ALA A 64 -13.58 1.12 5.44
C ALA A 64 -14.47 0.83 4.22
N GLY A 65 -15.77 0.63 4.44
CA GLY A 65 -16.76 0.43 3.39
C GLY A 65 -16.57 -0.86 2.59
N GLU A 66 -16.89 -0.80 1.29
CA GLU A 66 -16.99 -1.97 0.41
C GLU A 66 -15.67 -2.32 -0.32
N SER A 67 -14.69 -1.42 -0.34
CA SER A 67 -13.39 -1.62 -1.00
C SER A 67 -12.24 -1.17 -0.13
N PHE A 68 -11.08 -1.77 -0.34
CA PHE A 68 -9.84 -1.31 0.30
C PHE A 68 -9.37 0.01 -0.33
N CYS A 69 -9.27 0.06 -1.68
CA CYS A 69 -8.98 1.26 -2.46
C CYS A 69 -9.32 1.00 -3.94
N ALA A 70 -10.56 1.23 -4.35
CA ALA A 70 -11.01 1.00 -5.72
C ALA A 70 -11.13 2.28 -6.54
N ASP A 71 -11.38 3.41 -5.90
CA ASP A 71 -11.66 4.69 -6.55
C ASP A 71 -10.47 5.65 -6.46
N ARG A 72 -10.42 6.59 -7.41
CA ARG A 72 -9.40 7.64 -7.49
C ARG A 72 -10.04 9.01 -7.65
N ASP A 73 -9.49 10.01 -6.97
CA ASP A 73 -9.82 11.42 -7.15
C ASP A 73 -9.11 11.97 -8.41
N ASP A 74 -9.86 12.61 -9.30
CA ASP A 74 -9.37 13.24 -10.52
C ASP A 74 -8.38 14.38 -10.25
N ALA A 75 -8.40 14.99 -9.06
CA ALA A 75 -7.45 16.01 -8.64
C ALA A 75 -6.00 15.53 -8.75
N MET A 76 -5.74 14.23 -8.58
CA MET A 76 -4.41 13.66 -8.77
C MET A 76 -3.86 13.90 -10.18
N SER A 77 -4.72 13.84 -11.20
CA SER A 77 -4.33 14.09 -12.59
C SER A 77 -3.85 15.53 -12.81
N GLN A 78 -4.45 16.50 -12.13
CA GLN A 78 -4.03 17.90 -12.19
C GLN A 78 -2.68 18.12 -11.49
N VAL A 79 -2.50 17.51 -10.32
CA VAL A 79 -1.24 17.62 -9.56
C VAL A 79 -0.06 17.09 -10.37
N ARG A 80 -0.20 15.90 -10.99
CA ARG A 80 0.90 15.24 -11.71
C ARG A 80 1.27 15.87 -13.05
N SER A 81 0.46 16.78 -13.60
CA SER A 81 0.64 17.38 -14.93
C SER A 81 1.70 18.47 -15.02
N SER A 82 2.33 18.87 -13.92
CA SER A 82 3.39 19.87 -13.90
C SER A 82 4.69 19.34 -13.28
N PRO A 83 5.88 19.85 -13.66
CA PRO A 83 7.14 19.45 -13.05
C PRO A 83 7.16 19.63 -11.52
N GLN A 84 6.58 20.71 -11.00
CA GLN A 84 6.51 20.98 -9.56
C GLN A 84 5.56 19.99 -8.84
N GLY A 85 4.42 19.70 -9.47
CA GLY A 85 3.47 18.72 -8.96
C GLY A 85 4.07 17.31 -8.96
N TRP A 86 4.74 16.94 -10.08
CA TRP A 86 5.43 15.65 -10.17
C TRP A 86 6.57 15.53 -9.16
N ASN A 87 7.36 16.57 -8.95
CA ASN A 87 8.40 16.55 -7.91
C ASN A 87 7.83 16.25 -6.52
N ARG A 88 6.63 16.77 -6.20
CA ARG A 88 5.95 16.44 -4.96
C ARG A 88 5.56 14.95 -4.92
N ILE A 89 4.88 14.45 -5.95
CA ILE A 89 4.47 13.04 -6.07
C ILE A 89 5.68 12.10 -5.96
N TYR A 90 6.78 12.44 -6.61
CA TYR A 90 8.04 11.66 -6.54
C TYR A 90 8.50 11.45 -5.10
N TRP A 91 8.55 12.50 -4.30
CA TRP A 91 9.02 12.42 -2.93
C TRP A 91 7.99 11.79 -1.98
N GLU A 92 6.71 12.06 -2.18
CA GLU A 92 5.62 11.44 -1.41
C GLU A 92 5.53 9.94 -1.69
N GLY A 93 5.51 9.52 -2.96
CA GLY A 93 5.44 8.10 -3.36
C GLY A 93 6.64 7.30 -2.88
N LYS A 94 7.84 7.89 -2.93
CA LYS A 94 9.05 7.25 -2.38
C LYS A 94 8.93 7.03 -0.87
N ARG A 95 8.50 8.05 -0.11
CA ARG A 95 8.33 7.96 1.34
C ARG A 95 7.23 6.98 1.73
N LEU A 96 6.16 6.85 0.95
CA LEU A 96 5.01 6.01 1.24
C LEU A 96 5.43 4.55 1.48
N LEU A 97 6.19 3.96 0.57
CA LEU A 97 6.68 2.59 0.71
C LEU A 97 7.78 2.47 1.77
N GLU A 98 8.69 3.44 1.82
CA GLU A 98 9.77 3.46 2.81
C GLU A 98 9.23 3.53 4.24
N SER A 99 8.20 4.35 4.50
CA SER A 99 7.61 4.51 5.83
C SER A 99 6.79 3.28 6.25
N LEU A 100 6.03 2.65 5.35
CA LEU A 100 5.34 1.39 5.65
C LEU A 100 6.32 0.29 6.06
N LEU A 101 7.43 0.17 5.34
CA LEU A 101 8.47 -0.81 5.67
C LEU A 101 9.34 -0.39 6.87
N ALA A 102 9.33 0.88 7.28
CA ALA A 102 10.01 1.33 8.48
C ALA A 102 9.29 0.93 9.78
N ILE A 103 8.01 0.58 9.72
CA ILE A 103 7.30 -0.03 10.85
C ILE A 103 8.05 -1.31 11.24
N GLU A 104 8.58 -1.40 12.46
CA GLU A 104 9.41 -2.53 12.89
C GLU A 104 8.62 -3.70 13.49
N VAL A 105 7.29 -3.54 13.67
CA VAL A 105 6.41 -4.60 14.16
C VAL A 105 5.60 -5.19 13.02
N PRO A 106 5.17 -6.47 13.07
CA PRO A 106 4.42 -7.11 12.00
C PRO A 106 3.18 -6.33 11.60
N VAL A 107 2.98 -6.22 10.29
CA VAL A 107 1.80 -5.61 9.66
C VAL A 107 0.96 -6.72 9.03
N ILE A 108 -0.31 -6.78 9.40
CA ILE A 108 -1.30 -7.69 8.83
C ILE A 108 -2.26 -6.85 7.99
N SER A 109 -2.29 -7.05 6.69
CA SER A 109 -3.33 -6.46 5.84
C SER A 109 -4.56 -7.34 5.83
N ALA A 110 -5.72 -6.74 6.13
CA ALA A 110 -7.04 -7.36 6.02
C ALA A 110 -7.80 -6.66 4.90
N ILE A 111 -7.75 -7.22 3.70
CA ILE A 111 -8.25 -6.60 2.47
C ILE A 111 -9.74 -6.90 2.32
N ASN A 112 -10.57 -5.92 2.65
CA ASN A 112 -12.02 -6.03 2.77
C ASN A 112 -12.80 -5.98 1.44
N GLY A 113 -12.13 -5.79 0.30
CA GLY A 113 -12.76 -5.71 -1.01
C GLY A 113 -11.76 -5.31 -2.09
N PRO A 114 -12.22 -4.79 -3.25
CA PRO A 114 -11.35 -4.43 -4.35
C PRO A 114 -10.24 -3.45 -3.96
N VAL A 115 -9.03 -3.70 -4.49
CA VAL A 115 -7.87 -2.81 -4.40
C VAL A 115 -7.27 -2.64 -5.79
N LEU A 116 -7.63 -1.53 -6.44
CA LEU A 116 -7.30 -1.22 -7.82
C LEU A 116 -6.22 -0.13 -7.93
N HIS A 117 -6.04 0.63 -6.87
CA HIS A 117 -5.01 1.66 -6.75
C HIS A 117 -4.11 1.33 -5.56
N HIS A 118 -2.80 1.38 -5.79
CA HIS A 118 -1.78 1.06 -4.78
C HIS A 118 -1.98 -0.30 -4.10
N ALA A 119 -2.32 -1.32 -4.91
CA ALA A 119 -2.49 -2.69 -4.43
C ALA A 119 -1.18 -3.30 -3.87
N GLU A 120 -0.03 -2.72 -4.20
CA GLU A 120 1.26 -3.07 -3.63
C GLU A 120 1.35 -2.75 -2.13
N LEU A 121 0.67 -1.70 -1.63
CA LEU A 121 0.71 -1.33 -0.21
C LEU A 121 0.24 -2.46 0.71
N PRO A 122 -0.99 -2.99 0.57
CA PRO A 122 -1.39 -4.14 1.37
C PRO A 122 -0.61 -5.42 1.00
N ALA A 123 -0.16 -5.57 -0.25
CA ALA A 123 0.54 -6.77 -0.71
C ALA A 123 1.96 -6.94 -0.11
N ILE A 124 2.62 -5.86 0.33
CA ILE A 124 3.93 -5.92 1.00
C ILE A 124 3.85 -6.06 2.52
N SER A 125 2.66 -6.23 3.07
CA SER A 125 2.48 -6.56 4.48
C SER A 125 3.02 -7.96 4.80
N ASP A 126 3.35 -8.19 6.06
CA ASP A 126 3.95 -9.47 6.48
C ASP A 126 2.96 -10.63 6.41
N ILE A 127 1.67 -10.33 6.62
CA ILE A 127 0.56 -11.27 6.45
C ILE A 127 -0.53 -10.55 5.66
N VAL A 128 -1.02 -11.20 4.61
CA VAL A 128 -2.07 -10.66 3.73
C VAL A 128 -3.29 -11.58 3.81
N LEU A 129 -4.35 -11.08 4.42
CA LEU A 129 -5.67 -11.70 4.44
C LEU A 129 -6.58 -10.98 3.46
N ALA A 130 -7.42 -11.68 2.76
CA ALA A 130 -8.37 -11.08 1.83
C ALA A 130 -9.78 -11.63 2.01
N SER A 131 -10.76 -10.75 1.90
CA SER A 131 -12.15 -11.13 1.66
C SER A 131 -12.24 -11.91 0.33
N ASP A 132 -13.20 -12.82 0.23
CA ASP A 132 -13.49 -13.54 -1.02
C ASP A 132 -13.95 -12.62 -2.16
N ARG A 133 -14.37 -11.38 -1.84
CA ARG A 133 -14.72 -10.32 -2.79
C ARG A 133 -13.52 -9.48 -3.27
N ALA A 134 -12.37 -9.64 -2.63
CA ALA A 134 -11.21 -8.84 -2.97
C ALA A 134 -10.70 -9.17 -4.37
N VAL A 135 -10.29 -8.15 -5.09
CA VAL A 135 -9.58 -8.23 -6.35
C VAL A 135 -8.38 -7.28 -6.34
N PHE A 136 -7.35 -7.66 -7.06
CA PHE A 136 -6.10 -6.89 -7.17
C PHE A 136 -5.87 -6.49 -8.62
N GLN A 137 -5.56 -5.25 -8.86
CA GLN A 137 -5.19 -4.74 -10.18
C GLN A 137 -4.24 -3.56 -10.02
N ASP A 138 -3.35 -3.39 -10.98
CA ASP A 138 -2.63 -2.13 -11.20
C ASP A 138 -3.39 -1.32 -12.26
N HIS A 139 -4.47 -0.64 -11.82
CA HIS A 139 -5.32 0.15 -12.71
C HIS A 139 -4.71 1.52 -13.06
N ALA A 140 -3.80 2.01 -12.23
CA ALA A 140 -3.28 3.37 -12.33
C ALA A 140 -2.26 3.56 -13.46
N HIS A 141 -1.52 2.49 -13.86
CA HIS A 141 -0.33 2.62 -14.68
C HIS A 141 -0.53 2.19 -16.13
N PHE A 142 0.12 1.12 -16.58
CA PHE A 142 0.27 0.79 -18.01
C PHE A 142 -1.06 0.69 -18.74
N HIS A 143 -2.08 0.11 -18.12
CA HIS A 143 -3.44 0.04 -18.65
C HIS A 143 -4.02 1.44 -18.93
N SER A 144 -3.65 2.43 -18.13
CA SER A 144 -4.05 3.84 -18.27
C SER A 144 -3.03 4.70 -19.03
N GLY A 145 -2.04 4.09 -19.70
CA GLY A 145 -1.01 4.78 -20.46
C GLY A 145 0.09 5.43 -19.61
N VAL A 146 0.26 4.98 -18.37
CA VAL A 146 1.28 5.49 -17.43
C VAL A 146 2.32 4.41 -17.17
N VAL A 147 3.57 4.80 -17.00
CA VAL A 147 4.66 3.87 -16.65
C VAL A 147 4.45 3.38 -15.21
N PRO A 148 4.47 2.06 -14.95
CA PRO A 148 4.41 1.52 -13.59
C PRO A 148 5.74 1.79 -12.87
N GLY A 149 5.84 2.89 -12.13
CA GLY A 149 7.10 3.41 -11.61
C GLY A 149 7.18 3.65 -10.10
N ASP A 150 6.06 3.61 -9.40
CA ASP A 150 5.93 3.99 -7.99
C ASP A 150 6.26 2.87 -6.97
N GLY A 151 6.81 1.74 -7.45
CA GLY A 151 7.16 0.56 -6.65
C GLY A 151 6.50 -0.71 -7.15
N VAL A 152 5.40 -0.64 -7.88
CA VAL A 152 4.68 -1.79 -8.44
C VAL A 152 5.59 -2.64 -9.35
N GLN A 153 6.51 -2.00 -10.11
CA GLN A 153 7.49 -2.67 -10.98
C GLN A 153 8.53 -3.51 -10.20
N VAL A 154 8.68 -3.26 -8.91
CA VAL A 154 9.54 -4.03 -8.02
C VAL A 154 8.73 -5.11 -7.31
N ILE A 155 7.60 -4.71 -6.71
CA ILE A 155 6.82 -5.55 -5.79
C ILE A 155 6.14 -6.70 -6.53
N TRP A 156 5.41 -6.44 -7.62
CA TRP A 156 4.67 -7.48 -8.31
C TRP A 156 5.58 -8.58 -8.92
N PRO A 157 6.72 -8.25 -9.57
CA PRO A 157 7.67 -9.28 -9.99
C PRO A 157 8.31 -10.06 -8.83
N MET A 158 8.47 -9.46 -7.65
CA MET A 158 8.96 -10.19 -6.46
C MET A 158 7.92 -11.17 -5.93
N LEU A 159 6.65 -10.79 -5.88
CA LEU A 159 5.57 -11.63 -5.36
C LEU A 159 5.15 -12.73 -6.35
N LEU A 160 5.02 -12.39 -7.63
CA LEU A 160 4.49 -13.27 -8.65
C LEU A 160 5.57 -14.03 -9.45
N GLY A 161 6.84 -13.68 -9.25
CA GLY A 161 7.92 -14.05 -10.14
C GLY A 161 8.00 -13.12 -11.36
N PRO A 162 9.21 -12.99 -11.98
CA PRO A 162 9.47 -11.95 -12.97
C PRO A 162 8.59 -12.03 -14.23
N ASN A 163 8.23 -13.21 -14.71
CA ASN A 163 7.41 -13.34 -15.91
C ASN A 163 5.94 -12.98 -15.65
N ARG A 164 5.37 -13.48 -14.56
CA ARG A 164 3.98 -13.24 -14.21
C ARG A 164 3.76 -11.80 -13.74
N GLY A 165 4.70 -11.24 -12.98
CA GLY A 165 4.64 -9.84 -12.56
C GLY A 165 4.67 -8.88 -13.77
N ARG A 166 5.49 -9.14 -14.78
CA ARG A 166 5.46 -8.36 -16.02
C ARG A 166 4.15 -8.52 -16.79
N TYR A 167 3.61 -9.74 -16.86
CA TYR A 167 2.31 -9.99 -17.49
C TYR A 167 1.19 -9.21 -16.75
N PHE A 168 1.14 -9.29 -15.42
CA PHE A 168 0.18 -8.55 -14.59
C PHE A 168 0.22 -7.05 -14.88
N LEU A 169 1.39 -6.43 -14.84
CA LEU A 169 1.56 -4.99 -15.07
C LEU A 169 1.26 -4.59 -16.54
N LEU A 170 1.75 -5.34 -17.51
CA LEU A 170 1.61 -4.98 -18.94
C LEU A 170 0.20 -5.20 -19.47
N THR A 171 -0.58 -6.10 -18.88
CA THR A 171 -1.94 -6.40 -19.34
C THR A 171 -3.02 -5.75 -18.51
N GLY A 172 -2.68 -5.18 -17.33
CA GLY A 172 -3.66 -4.73 -16.36
C GLY A 172 -4.55 -5.87 -15.84
N GLN A 173 -3.95 -7.09 -15.72
CA GLN A 173 -4.68 -8.26 -15.25
C GLN A 173 -5.38 -7.99 -13.91
N VAL A 174 -6.63 -8.42 -13.79
CA VAL A 174 -7.32 -8.50 -12.52
C VAL A 174 -7.07 -9.88 -11.92
N LEU A 175 -6.59 -9.92 -10.67
CA LEU A 175 -6.46 -11.15 -9.90
C LEU A 175 -7.58 -11.19 -8.85
N THR A 176 -8.37 -12.24 -8.84
CA THR A 176 -9.29 -12.52 -7.73
C THR A 176 -8.54 -12.89 -6.46
N ALA A 177 -9.17 -12.79 -5.30
CA ALA A 177 -8.58 -13.24 -4.03
C ALA A 177 -8.10 -14.69 -4.09
N ALA A 178 -8.88 -15.58 -4.73
CA ALA A 178 -8.53 -16.99 -4.90
C ALA A 178 -7.29 -17.17 -5.78
N GLU A 179 -7.17 -16.44 -6.91
CA GLU A 179 -5.98 -16.46 -7.76
C GLU A 179 -4.77 -15.89 -7.05
N ALA A 180 -4.92 -14.77 -6.34
CA ALA A 180 -3.87 -14.15 -5.54
C ALA A 180 -3.36 -15.09 -4.43
N HIS A 181 -4.26 -15.87 -3.83
CA HIS A 181 -3.90 -16.92 -2.86
C HIS A 181 -3.11 -18.06 -3.53
N GLN A 182 -3.57 -18.58 -4.67
CA GLN A 182 -2.84 -19.61 -5.42
C GLN A 182 -1.45 -19.16 -5.86
N LEU A 183 -1.27 -17.86 -6.07
CA LEU A 183 0.00 -17.24 -6.47
C LEU A 183 0.89 -16.85 -5.29
N GLY A 184 0.43 -17.03 -4.06
CA GLY A 184 1.19 -16.72 -2.85
C GLY A 184 1.21 -15.24 -2.46
N VAL A 185 0.38 -14.40 -3.07
CA VAL A 185 0.21 -12.99 -2.68
C VAL A 185 -0.66 -12.87 -1.43
N VAL A 186 -1.71 -13.69 -1.34
CA VAL A 186 -2.66 -13.74 -0.22
C VAL A 186 -2.41 -15.01 0.58
N ASN A 187 -2.35 -14.90 1.91
CA ASN A 187 -2.14 -16.04 2.79
C ASN A 187 -3.43 -16.80 3.09
N GLU A 188 -4.55 -16.11 3.33
CA GLU A 188 -5.85 -16.70 3.59
C GLU A 188 -6.95 -15.90 2.88
N VAL A 189 -7.91 -16.60 2.24
CA VAL A 189 -9.14 -16.01 1.71
C VAL A 189 -10.30 -16.36 2.64
N LEU A 190 -11.06 -15.37 3.04
CA LEU A 190 -12.04 -15.47 4.12
C LEU A 190 -13.38 -14.83 3.71
N PRO A 191 -14.52 -15.33 4.19
CA PRO A 191 -15.77 -14.58 4.16
C PRO A 191 -15.62 -13.22 4.87
N ASP A 192 -16.36 -12.20 4.42
CA ASP A 192 -16.26 -10.84 4.96
C ASP A 192 -16.37 -10.77 6.48
N ASP A 193 -17.33 -11.49 7.05
CA ASP A 193 -17.57 -11.50 8.50
C ASP A 193 -16.47 -12.19 9.31
N ARG A 194 -15.57 -12.94 8.65
CA ARG A 194 -14.44 -13.64 9.25
C ARG A 194 -13.11 -12.90 9.10
N LEU A 195 -13.03 -11.95 8.19
CA LEU A 195 -11.78 -11.28 7.85
C LEU A 195 -11.14 -10.57 9.06
N MET A 196 -11.82 -9.62 9.66
CA MET A 196 -11.30 -8.87 10.81
C MET A 196 -11.17 -9.74 12.09
N PRO A 197 -12.11 -10.65 12.42
CA PRO A 197 -11.89 -11.59 13.51
C PRO A 197 -10.60 -12.40 13.36
N ARG A 198 -10.29 -12.88 12.15
CA ARG A 198 -9.07 -13.64 11.87
C ARG A 198 -7.80 -12.78 11.97
N ALA A 199 -7.84 -11.57 11.45
CA ALA A 199 -6.73 -10.61 11.57
C ALA A 199 -6.40 -10.34 13.06
N ARG A 200 -7.42 -10.09 13.89
CA ARG A 200 -7.26 -9.88 15.34
C ARG A 200 -6.73 -11.11 16.06
N GLU A 201 -7.19 -12.31 15.70
CA GLU A 201 -6.69 -13.57 16.25
C GLU A 201 -5.18 -13.74 15.99
N LEU A 202 -4.74 -13.56 14.74
CA LEU A 202 -3.33 -13.63 14.37
C LEU A 202 -2.51 -12.55 15.08
N ALA A 203 -3.00 -11.32 15.10
CA ALA A 203 -2.34 -10.22 15.79
C ALA A 203 -2.15 -10.49 17.28
N ALA A 204 -3.20 -10.98 17.96
CA ALA A 204 -3.14 -11.34 19.37
C ALA A 204 -2.13 -12.48 19.63
N MET A 205 -2.11 -13.49 18.77
CA MET A 205 -1.14 -14.60 18.85
C MET A 205 0.32 -14.10 18.71
N ILE A 206 0.58 -13.21 17.77
CA ILE A 206 1.91 -12.62 17.53
C ILE A 206 2.30 -11.70 18.69
N ALA A 207 1.36 -10.87 19.16
CA ALA A 207 1.61 -9.92 20.24
C ALA A 207 1.97 -10.57 21.59
N GLN A 208 1.69 -11.85 21.78
CA GLN A 208 2.09 -12.61 22.98
C GLN A 208 3.58 -13.02 22.98
N ARG A 209 4.28 -12.93 21.82
CA ARG A 209 5.69 -13.31 21.73
C ARG A 209 6.60 -12.22 22.35
N PRO A 210 7.85 -12.56 22.71
CA PRO A 210 8.79 -11.56 23.23
C PRO A 210 8.95 -10.38 22.26
N THR A 211 8.87 -9.14 22.78
CA THR A 211 8.83 -7.90 21.96
C THR A 211 9.98 -7.80 20.95
N LEU A 212 11.22 -8.04 21.41
CA LEU A 212 12.39 -7.92 20.51
C LEU A 212 12.40 -9.03 19.45
N ALA A 213 11.92 -10.24 19.77
CA ALA A 213 11.82 -11.31 18.79
C ALA A 213 10.81 -10.95 17.68
N VAL A 214 9.64 -10.41 18.04
CA VAL A 214 8.63 -9.95 17.06
C VAL A 214 9.23 -8.86 16.17
N ARG A 215 9.77 -7.81 16.78
CA ARG A 215 10.32 -6.64 16.09
C ARG A 215 11.49 -7.01 15.16
N TYR A 216 12.50 -7.70 15.66
CA TYR A 216 13.67 -8.04 14.87
C TYR A 216 13.41 -9.09 13.80
N THR A 217 12.41 -9.97 14.00
CA THR A 217 11.98 -10.89 12.94
C THR A 217 11.48 -10.10 11.73
N ARG A 218 10.62 -9.10 11.93
CA ARG A 218 10.14 -8.28 10.81
C ARG A 218 11.28 -7.49 10.14
N VAL A 219 12.16 -6.89 10.93
CA VAL A 219 13.31 -6.14 10.40
C VAL A 219 14.16 -7.02 9.47
N VAL A 220 14.45 -8.25 9.89
CA VAL A 220 15.24 -9.20 9.08
C VAL A 220 14.50 -9.64 7.83
N LEU A 221 13.20 -9.98 7.94
CA LEU A 221 12.40 -10.47 6.81
C LEU A 221 12.23 -9.40 5.73
N ASN A 222 12.15 -8.13 6.12
CA ASN A 222 11.90 -7.02 5.19
C ASN A 222 13.16 -6.45 4.53
N GLU A 223 14.35 -6.88 4.92
CA GLU A 223 15.59 -6.28 4.41
C GLU A 223 15.76 -6.45 2.89
N GLN A 224 15.34 -7.58 2.34
CA GLN A 224 15.43 -7.83 0.90
C GLN A 224 14.53 -6.89 0.10
N ILE A 225 13.27 -6.72 0.51
CA ILE A 225 12.33 -5.83 -0.19
C ILE A 225 12.73 -4.36 -0.03
N LYS A 226 13.22 -3.96 1.15
CA LYS A 226 13.77 -2.60 1.38
C LYS A 226 14.90 -2.27 0.41
N ARG A 227 15.83 -3.20 0.18
CA ARG A 227 16.93 -3.01 -0.78
C ARG A 227 16.40 -2.87 -2.20
N ALA A 228 15.52 -3.78 -2.64
CA ALA A 228 14.97 -3.75 -3.98
C ALA A 228 14.20 -2.45 -4.27
N LEU A 229 13.40 -1.97 -3.30
CA LEU A 229 12.68 -0.70 -3.43
C LEU A 229 13.62 0.51 -3.43
N ARG A 230 14.64 0.53 -2.57
CA ARG A 230 15.64 1.61 -2.57
C ARG A 230 16.31 1.77 -3.93
N ASP A 231 16.62 0.65 -4.59
CA ASP A 231 17.29 0.65 -5.88
C ASP A 231 16.32 0.96 -7.04
N GLY A 232 15.04 0.58 -6.94
CA GLY A 232 14.09 0.59 -8.06
C GLY A 232 13.10 1.77 -8.06
N VAL A 233 12.61 2.23 -6.91
CA VAL A 233 11.50 3.20 -6.85
C VAL A 233 11.88 4.56 -7.43
N GLY A 234 13.04 5.11 -7.06
CA GLY A 234 13.46 6.41 -7.58
C GLY A 234 13.66 6.42 -9.09
N TYR A 235 14.19 5.34 -9.65
CA TYR A 235 14.32 5.17 -11.10
C TYR A 235 12.96 5.06 -11.78
N GLY A 236 12.05 4.26 -11.23
CA GLY A 236 10.70 4.07 -11.75
C GLY A 236 9.90 5.38 -11.79
N LEU A 237 9.82 6.07 -10.66
CA LEU A 237 9.13 7.37 -10.54
C LEU A 237 9.70 8.44 -11.48
N ALA A 238 11.02 8.42 -11.75
CA ALA A 238 11.62 9.35 -12.70
C ALA A 238 11.15 9.10 -14.14
N LEU A 239 11.08 7.84 -14.58
CA LEU A 239 10.57 7.46 -15.89
C LEU A 239 9.07 7.67 -16.03
N GLU A 240 8.31 7.38 -14.99
CA GLU A 240 6.88 7.65 -14.92
C GLU A 240 6.58 9.14 -15.10
N GLY A 241 7.30 10.00 -14.36
CA GLY A 241 7.17 11.45 -14.49
C GLY A 241 7.55 11.96 -15.87
N LEU A 242 8.60 11.43 -16.47
CA LEU A 242 9.00 11.80 -17.82
C LEU A 242 7.89 11.47 -18.83
N ALA A 243 7.28 10.29 -18.73
CA ALA A 243 6.20 9.88 -19.61
C ALA A 243 4.94 10.75 -19.42
N ILE A 244 4.52 11.00 -18.18
CA ILE A 244 3.35 11.84 -17.87
C ILE A 244 3.56 13.28 -18.37
N LEU A 245 4.71 13.87 -18.09
CA LEU A 245 5.00 15.26 -18.49
C LEU A 245 5.14 15.40 -20.01
N SER A 246 5.64 14.37 -20.71
CA SER A 246 5.66 14.36 -22.18
C SER A 246 4.26 14.31 -22.78
N ALA A 247 3.36 13.50 -22.20
CA ALA A 247 1.98 13.39 -22.66
C ALA A 247 1.15 14.66 -22.36
N ALA A 248 1.54 15.45 -21.37
CA ALA A 248 0.87 16.70 -21.01
C ALA A 248 1.29 17.88 -21.91
N GLN A 249 2.37 17.77 -22.69
CA GLN A 249 2.77 18.78 -23.67
C GLN A 249 1.93 18.57 -24.94
N PRO A 250 1.21 19.58 -25.45
CA PRO A 250 0.60 19.48 -26.78
C PRO A 250 1.74 19.26 -27.79
N ASP A 251 1.52 18.29 -28.71
CA ASP A 251 2.44 18.05 -29.81
C ASP A 251 2.83 19.42 -30.43
N GLY A 252 4.05 19.83 -30.12
CA GLY A 252 4.62 21.00 -30.76
C GLY A 252 4.75 20.69 -32.26
N GLY A 253 3.76 21.14 -33.03
CA GLY A 253 3.79 20.94 -34.46
C GLY A 253 5.19 21.26 -34.98
N GLU A 254 5.77 20.29 -35.66
CA GLU A 254 6.96 20.53 -36.49
C GLU A 254 6.68 21.72 -37.39
N GLN A 255 7.40 22.83 -37.15
CA GLN A 255 7.54 23.93 -38.10
C GLN A 255 8.73 23.64 -38.98
#